data_1fc3e28fc1f8d1f38924a9d5c646245b
#
_entry.id   1fc3e28fc1f8d1f38924a9d5c646245b
#
_cell.length_a   1.000
_cell.length_b   1.000
_cell.length_c   1.000
_cell.angle_alpha   90.00
_cell.angle_beta   90.00
_cell.angle_gamma   90.00
#
_symmetry.space_group_name_H-M   'P 1'
#
loop_
_entity.id
_entity.type
_entity.pdbx_description
1 polymer ?
#
loop_
_entity_poly.entity_id
_entity_poly.type
_entity_poly.pdbx_seq_one_letter_code
_entity_poly.pdbx_strand_id
1 'polypeptide(L)'
;MAIDDHSRVGFVQMYPNEQRPSVVAFLEAAVAHYEALGVTIKRLITDNGPAYRSKVFARACQALGIKHTFTRPYRPQTNGKAERFIQTCLREWAYGRIWATSQERTAWLPAFLAYYNARRPHSALGYKPPASRLGGNNLLQINS
;
A
#
# COMPACT_ATOMS: atom_id res chain seq x y z
N MET A 1 -1.95 -1.52 3.98
CA MET A 1 -2.04 -0.60 2.84
C MET A 1 -0.68 -0.43 2.19
N ALA A 2 -0.64 -0.37 0.89
CA ALA A 2 0.59 -0.19 0.14
C ALA A 2 0.42 0.89 -0.93
N ILE A 3 1.50 1.56 -1.28
CA ILE A 3 1.51 2.56 -2.34
C ILE A 3 2.81 2.44 -3.14
N ASP A 4 2.70 2.50 -4.47
CA ASP A 4 3.87 2.59 -5.34
C ASP A 4 4.45 4.00 -5.26
N ASP A 5 5.72 4.09 -4.93
CA ASP A 5 6.40 5.36 -4.67
C ASP A 5 6.34 6.32 -5.85
N HIS A 6 6.46 5.82 -7.06
CA HIS A 6 6.48 6.65 -8.27
C HIS A 6 5.08 7.05 -8.73
N SER A 7 4.22 6.06 -8.98
CA SER A 7 2.90 6.30 -9.57
C SER A 7 1.85 6.76 -8.58
N ARG A 8 2.03 6.46 -7.29
CA ARG A 8 1.02 6.62 -6.23
C ARG A 8 -0.16 5.66 -6.35
N VAL A 9 -0.07 4.63 -7.20
CA VAL A 9 -1.09 3.57 -7.26
C VAL A 9 -1.14 2.87 -5.92
N GLY A 10 -2.30 2.83 -5.31
CA GLY A 10 -2.54 2.26 -4.00
C GLY A 10 -3.14 0.87 -4.05
N PHE A 11 -2.85 0.08 -3.03
CA PHE A 11 -3.44 -1.24 -2.79
C PHE A 11 -3.82 -1.38 -1.32
N VAL A 12 -5.03 -1.84 -1.08
CA VAL A 12 -5.55 -2.10 0.27
C VAL A 12 -6.22 -3.46 0.29
N GLN A 13 -5.92 -4.25 1.31
CA GLN A 13 -6.63 -5.49 1.58
C GLN A 13 -6.81 -5.62 3.09
N MET A 14 -7.98 -6.07 3.50
CA MET A 14 -8.31 -6.23 4.91
C MET A 14 -7.91 -7.62 5.41
N TYR A 15 -7.30 -7.66 6.58
CA TYR A 15 -6.95 -8.89 7.30
C TYR A 15 -7.44 -8.79 8.74
N PRO A 16 -7.65 -9.93 9.43
CA PRO A 16 -8.18 -9.92 10.80
C PRO A 16 -7.20 -9.35 11.83
N ASN A 17 -5.90 -9.29 11.50
CA ASN A 17 -4.87 -8.80 12.43
C ASN A 17 -3.63 -8.33 11.65
N GLU A 18 -2.63 -7.82 12.38
CA GLU A 18 -1.33 -7.40 11.83
C GLU A 18 -0.21 -8.37 12.19
N GLN A 19 -0.54 -9.63 12.46
CA GLN A 19 0.44 -10.66 12.78
C GLN A 19 1.20 -11.13 11.54
N ARG A 20 2.29 -11.85 11.76
CA ARG A 20 3.23 -12.27 10.71
C ARG A 20 2.57 -12.92 9.50
N PRO A 21 1.66 -13.92 9.65
CA PRO A 21 1.03 -14.53 8.48
C PRO A 21 0.20 -13.53 7.66
N SER A 22 -0.48 -12.60 8.31
CA SER A 22 -1.31 -11.60 7.63
C SER A 22 -0.44 -10.61 6.85
N VAL A 23 0.67 -10.14 7.42
CA VAL A 23 1.57 -9.21 6.70
C VAL A 23 2.28 -9.88 5.54
N VAL A 24 2.64 -11.15 5.64
CA VAL A 24 3.21 -11.92 4.53
C VAL A 24 2.18 -12.10 3.42
N ALA A 25 0.95 -12.49 3.76
CA ALA A 25 -0.14 -12.64 2.80
C ALA A 25 -0.45 -11.30 2.11
N PHE A 26 -0.43 -10.20 2.84
CA PHE A 26 -0.61 -8.87 2.27
C PHE A 26 0.51 -8.53 1.27
N LEU A 27 1.76 -8.79 1.63
CA LEU A 27 2.90 -8.55 0.74
C LEU A 27 2.76 -9.32 -0.57
N GLU A 28 2.43 -10.60 -0.48
CA GLU A 28 2.26 -11.45 -1.66
C GLU A 28 1.10 -10.96 -2.54
N ALA A 29 -0.02 -10.59 -1.93
CA ALA A 29 -1.16 -10.04 -2.65
C ALA A 29 -0.83 -8.69 -3.30
N ALA A 30 -0.11 -7.82 -2.62
CA ALA A 30 0.30 -6.53 -3.14
C ALA A 30 1.24 -6.69 -4.34
N VAL A 31 2.24 -7.55 -4.24
CA VAL A 31 3.18 -7.83 -5.34
C VAL A 31 2.43 -8.36 -6.57
N ALA A 32 1.52 -9.31 -6.38
CA ALA A 32 0.71 -9.84 -7.46
C ALA A 32 -0.18 -8.77 -8.10
N HIS A 33 -0.76 -7.87 -7.30
CA HIS A 33 -1.56 -6.76 -7.80
C HIS A 33 -0.74 -5.84 -8.71
N TYR A 34 0.44 -5.43 -8.27
CA TYR A 34 1.30 -4.56 -9.09
C TYR A 34 1.85 -5.27 -10.33
N GLU A 35 2.18 -6.54 -10.23
CA GLU A 35 2.61 -7.33 -11.39
C GLU A 35 1.50 -7.39 -12.46
N ALA A 36 0.25 -7.55 -12.06
CA ALA A 36 -0.89 -7.51 -12.99
C ALA A 36 -1.01 -6.16 -13.70
N LEU A 37 -0.50 -5.08 -13.10
CA LEU A 37 -0.43 -3.74 -13.71
C LEU A 37 0.86 -3.51 -14.50
N GLY A 38 1.72 -4.53 -14.63
CA GLY A 38 2.99 -4.41 -15.34
C GLY A 38 4.13 -3.84 -14.52
N VAL A 39 3.99 -3.76 -13.19
CA VAL A 39 5.01 -3.22 -12.28
C VAL A 39 5.63 -4.34 -11.47
N THR A 40 6.92 -4.56 -11.64
CA THR A 40 7.70 -5.51 -10.84
C THR A 40 8.29 -4.79 -9.64
N ILE A 41 7.85 -5.15 -8.43
CA ILE A 41 8.36 -4.56 -7.20
C ILE A 41 9.73 -5.17 -6.87
N LYS A 42 10.74 -4.32 -6.72
CA LYS A 42 12.12 -4.74 -6.40
C LYS A 42 12.59 -4.23 -5.03
N ARG A 43 11.95 -3.21 -4.49
CA ARG A 43 12.31 -2.58 -3.23
C ARG A 43 11.07 -2.33 -2.40
N LEU A 44 11.23 -2.44 -1.09
CA LEU A 44 10.15 -2.25 -0.13
C LEU A 44 10.63 -1.43 1.05
N ILE A 45 9.84 -0.45 1.46
CA ILE A 45 10.03 0.28 2.72
C ILE A 45 8.84 0.00 3.63
N THR A 46 9.12 -0.38 4.87
CA THR A 46 8.12 -0.53 5.94
C THR A 46 8.53 0.23 7.18
N ASP A 47 7.59 0.41 8.10
CA ASP A 47 7.95 0.84 9.46
C ASP A 47 8.67 -0.29 10.23
N ASN A 48 8.99 -0.03 11.50
CA ASN A 48 9.73 -0.97 12.34
C ASN A 48 8.83 -1.89 13.16
N GLY A 49 7.60 -2.12 12.74
CA GLY A 49 6.67 -3.02 13.43
C GLY A 49 7.23 -4.44 13.58
N PRO A 50 6.85 -5.15 14.67
CA PRO A 50 7.43 -6.48 14.95
C PRO A 50 7.24 -7.49 13.83
N ALA A 51 6.09 -7.47 13.15
CA ALA A 51 5.82 -8.38 12.04
C ALA A 51 6.77 -8.14 10.86
N TYR A 52 7.07 -6.88 10.55
CA TYR A 52 7.99 -6.52 9.47
C TYR A 52 9.45 -6.85 9.81
N ARG A 53 9.80 -6.91 11.09
CA ARG A 53 11.14 -7.29 11.54
C ARG A 53 11.33 -8.79 11.73
N SER A 54 10.30 -9.58 11.47
CA SER A 54 10.36 -11.03 11.65
C SER A 54 11.19 -11.71 10.57
N LYS A 55 11.75 -12.88 10.92
CA LYS A 55 12.47 -13.72 9.96
C LYS A 55 11.54 -14.25 8.87
N VAL A 56 10.27 -14.51 9.21
CA VAL A 56 9.26 -14.98 8.25
C VAL A 56 9.04 -13.93 7.17
N PHE A 57 8.92 -12.66 7.55
CA PHE A 57 8.77 -11.57 6.58
C PHE A 57 10.03 -11.39 5.72
N ALA A 58 11.20 -11.45 6.34
CA ALA A 58 12.47 -11.36 5.60
C ALA A 58 12.61 -12.47 4.55
N ARG A 59 12.21 -13.70 4.90
CA ARG A 59 12.21 -14.83 3.95
C ARG A 59 11.22 -14.62 2.81
N ALA A 60 10.05 -14.08 3.10
CA ALA A 60 9.06 -13.76 2.07
C ALA A 60 9.59 -12.73 1.08
N CYS A 61 10.22 -11.66 1.56
CA CYS A 61 10.86 -10.66 0.72
C CYS A 61 11.96 -11.28 -0.14
N GLN A 62 12.81 -12.12 0.45
CA GLN A 62 13.88 -12.80 -0.27
C GLN A 62 13.33 -13.72 -1.38
N ALA A 63 12.28 -14.49 -1.08
CA ALA A 63 11.65 -15.37 -2.05
C ALA A 63 11.05 -14.60 -3.23
N LEU A 64 10.58 -13.37 -3.01
CA LEU A 64 10.03 -12.50 -4.04
C LEU A 64 11.10 -11.65 -4.75
N GLY A 65 12.37 -11.76 -4.35
CA GLY A 65 13.44 -10.96 -4.92
C GLY A 65 13.39 -9.48 -4.54
N ILE A 66 12.84 -9.16 -3.37
CA ILE A 66 12.62 -7.79 -2.91
C ILE A 66 13.65 -7.40 -1.86
N LYS A 67 14.30 -6.25 -2.06
CA LYS A 67 15.16 -5.65 -1.05
C LYS A 67 14.30 -4.87 -0.06
N HIS A 68 14.27 -5.31 1.19
CA HIS A 68 13.51 -4.68 2.26
C HIS A 68 14.38 -3.74 3.06
N THR A 69 13.88 -2.52 3.28
CA THR A 69 14.49 -1.53 4.17
C THR A 69 13.43 -0.99 5.13
N PHE A 70 13.87 -0.43 6.25
CA PHE A 70 12.98 0.13 7.27
C PHE A 70 13.06 1.65 7.26
N THR A 71 11.97 2.31 7.66
CA THR A 71 12.00 3.74 7.93
C THR A 71 12.97 4.01 9.07
N ARG A 72 13.74 5.10 8.95
CA ARG A 72 14.69 5.48 10.01
C ARG A 72 13.94 6.13 11.16
N PRO A 73 14.31 5.81 12.42
CA PRO A 73 13.80 6.56 13.56
C PRO A 73 14.00 8.06 13.37
N TYR A 74 13.00 8.85 13.79
CA TYR A 74 13.03 10.32 13.68
C TYR A 74 13.08 10.86 12.24
N ARG A 75 12.80 10.03 11.24
CA ARG A 75 12.67 10.46 9.83
C ARG A 75 11.37 9.93 9.22
N PRO A 76 10.21 10.41 9.68
CA PRO A 76 8.89 9.92 9.23
C PRO A 76 8.65 10.13 7.74
N GLN A 77 9.29 11.13 7.11
CA GLN A 77 9.14 11.42 5.70
C GLN A 77 9.58 10.28 4.78
N THR A 78 10.36 9.31 5.26
CA THR A 78 10.80 8.17 4.44
C THR A 78 9.66 7.22 4.07
N ASN A 79 8.51 7.30 4.78
CA ASN A 79 7.31 6.55 4.46
C ASN A 79 6.08 7.46 4.33
N GLY A 80 6.30 8.72 4.00
CA GLY A 80 5.25 9.75 3.99
C GLY A 80 4.17 9.54 2.95
N LYS A 81 4.50 8.91 1.82
CA LYS A 81 3.52 8.61 0.77
C LYS A 81 2.51 7.57 1.24
N ALA A 82 2.96 6.52 1.93
CA ALA A 82 2.07 5.53 2.51
C ALA A 82 1.19 6.14 3.60
N GLU A 83 1.75 6.97 4.46
CA GLU A 83 0.99 7.68 5.50
C GLU A 83 -0.09 8.58 4.89
N ARG A 84 0.24 9.33 3.85
CA ARG A 84 -0.72 10.18 3.15
C ARG A 84 -1.83 9.35 2.49
N PHE A 85 -1.48 8.23 1.91
CA PHE A 85 -2.46 7.33 1.32
C PHE A 85 -3.43 6.79 2.37
N ILE A 86 -2.92 6.38 3.52
CA ILE A 86 -3.75 5.93 4.65
C ILE A 86 -4.73 7.03 5.08
N GLN A 87 -4.24 8.26 5.24
CA GLN A 87 -5.09 9.39 5.62
C GLN A 87 -6.20 9.62 4.59
N THR A 88 -5.89 9.52 3.31
CA THR A 88 -6.87 9.67 2.24
C THR A 88 -7.92 8.56 2.30
N CYS A 89 -7.48 7.29 2.48
CA CYS A 89 -8.40 6.17 2.63
C CYS A 89 -9.33 6.33 3.84
N LEU A 90 -8.79 6.76 4.96
CA LEU A 90 -9.60 6.99 6.17
C LEU A 90 -10.64 8.08 5.91
N ARG A 91 -10.24 9.19 5.35
CA ARG A 91 -11.09 10.36 5.15
C ARG A 91 -12.13 10.14 4.05
N GLU A 92 -11.75 9.57 2.92
CA GLU A 92 -12.59 9.49 1.73
C GLU A 92 -13.34 8.17 1.58
N TRP A 93 -12.88 7.11 2.26
CA TRP A 93 -13.53 5.80 2.23
C TRP A 93 -14.03 5.38 3.61
N ALA A 94 -13.13 5.05 4.55
CA ALA A 94 -13.53 4.39 5.80
C ALA A 94 -14.47 5.25 6.66
N TYR A 95 -14.22 6.55 6.70
CA TYR A 95 -15.04 7.52 7.44
C TYR A 95 -15.69 8.55 6.51
N GLY A 96 -15.73 8.28 5.22
CA GLY A 96 -16.32 9.19 4.23
C GLY A 96 -17.83 9.29 4.32
N ARG A 97 -18.47 8.31 4.93
CA ARG A 97 -19.90 8.30 5.24
C ARG A 97 -20.18 7.35 6.40
N ILE A 98 -21.41 7.34 6.89
CA ILE A 98 -21.87 6.40 7.91
C ILE A 98 -22.17 5.06 7.23
N TRP A 99 -21.53 3.99 7.71
CA TRP A 99 -21.74 2.63 7.23
C TRP A 99 -22.63 1.86 8.20
N ALA A 100 -23.55 1.06 7.66
CA ALA A 100 -24.41 0.21 8.49
C ALA A 100 -23.61 -0.91 9.18
N THR A 101 -22.62 -1.49 8.46
CA THR A 101 -21.75 -2.55 8.96
C THR A 101 -20.34 -2.41 8.42
N SER A 102 -19.36 -3.08 9.08
CA SER A 102 -17.99 -3.15 8.57
C SER A 102 -17.91 -3.92 7.25
N GLN A 103 -18.79 -4.90 7.06
CA GLN A 103 -18.88 -5.65 5.80
C GLN A 103 -19.30 -4.74 4.65
N GLU A 104 -20.27 -3.86 4.85
CA GLU A 104 -20.68 -2.87 3.86
C GLU A 104 -19.50 -1.96 3.48
N ARG A 105 -18.80 -1.43 4.48
CA ARG A 105 -17.61 -0.60 4.27
C ARG A 105 -16.56 -1.33 3.45
N THR A 106 -16.26 -2.57 3.79
CA THR A 106 -15.27 -3.38 3.08
C THR A 106 -15.71 -3.69 1.66
N ALA A 107 -17.00 -3.91 1.44
CA ALA A 107 -17.54 -4.17 0.10
C ALA A 107 -17.37 -2.98 -0.86
N TRP A 108 -17.31 -1.74 -0.34
CA TRP A 108 -17.07 -0.54 -1.14
C TRP A 108 -15.59 -0.28 -1.44
N LEU A 109 -14.67 -1.00 -0.78
CA LEU A 109 -13.24 -0.77 -0.94
C LEU A 109 -12.75 -0.95 -2.40
N PRO A 110 -13.15 -1.99 -3.14
CA PRO A 110 -12.70 -2.11 -4.54
C PRO A 110 -13.13 -0.92 -5.41
N ALA A 111 -14.34 -0.40 -5.23
CA ALA A 111 -14.83 0.76 -5.97
C ALA A 111 -14.04 2.02 -5.60
N PHE A 112 -13.74 2.21 -4.32
CA PHE A 112 -12.92 3.35 -3.87
C PHE A 112 -11.51 3.26 -4.46
N LEU A 113 -10.86 2.10 -4.43
CA LEU A 113 -9.52 1.93 -5.00
C LEU A 113 -9.50 2.15 -6.51
N ALA A 114 -10.51 1.68 -7.23
CA ALA A 114 -10.63 1.93 -8.66
C ALA A 114 -10.73 3.44 -8.94
N TYR A 115 -11.54 4.17 -8.17
CA TYR A 115 -11.63 5.62 -8.27
C TYR A 115 -10.29 6.29 -7.93
N TYR A 116 -9.67 5.92 -6.80
CA TYR A 116 -8.40 6.50 -6.35
C TYR A 116 -7.31 6.34 -7.41
N ASN A 117 -7.17 5.15 -7.95
CA ASN A 117 -6.07 4.83 -8.86
C ASN A 117 -6.31 5.35 -10.28
N ALA A 118 -7.54 5.32 -10.77
CA ALA A 118 -7.84 5.60 -12.18
C ALA A 118 -8.45 6.97 -12.44
N ARG A 119 -9.06 7.62 -11.43
CA ARG A 119 -9.84 8.85 -11.65
C ARG A 119 -9.50 10.00 -10.71
N ARG A 120 -9.08 9.71 -9.47
CA ARG A 120 -8.86 10.76 -8.47
C ARG A 120 -7.69 11.66 -8.89
N PRO A 121 -7.92 12.99 -9.03
CA PRO A 121 -6.83 13.91 -9.29
C PRO A 121 -5.84 13.94 -8.12
N HIS A 122 -4.56 13.96 -8.42
CA HIS A 122 -3.50 13.98 -7.43
C HIS A 122 -2.61 15.19 -7.67
N SER A 123 -2.53 16.13 -6.73
CA SER A 123 -1.80 17.38 -6.91
C SER A 123 -0.32 17.16 -7.21
N ALA A 124 0.31 16.19 -6.57
CA ALA A 124 1.72 15.85 -6.81
C ALA A 124 1.99 15.28 -8.20
N LEU A 125 0.94 14.89 -8.94
CA LEU A 125 1.02 14.32 -10.29
C LEU A 125 0.43 15.26 -11.35
N GLY A 126 0.42 16.57 -11.09
CA GLY A 126 -0.19 17.55 -11.99
C GLY A 126 -1.69 17.36 -12.14
N TYR A 127 -2.36 16.93 -11.07
CA TYR A 127 -3.81 16.65 -11.02
C TYR A 127 -4.25 15.50 -11.94
N LYS A 128 -3.31 14.63 -12.33
CA LYS A 128 -3.62 13.38 -13.04
C LYS A 128 -3.80 12.24 -12.04
N PRO A 129 -4.54 11.18 -12.40
CA PRO A 129 -4.70 10.03 -11.52
C PRO A 129 -3.42 9.18 -11.44
N PRO A 130 -3.21 8.43 -10.34
CA PRO A 130 -2.05 7.58 -10.16
C PRO A 130 -1.77 6.61 -11.31
N ALA A 131 -2.80 5.98 -11.88
CA ALA A 131 -2.64 5.02 -12.97
C ALA A 131 -1.94 5.61 -14.22
N SER A 132 -1.97 6.94 -14.40
CA SER A 132 -1.27 7.60 -15.51
C SER A 132 0.26 7.51 -15.41
N ARG A 133 0.80 7.10 -14.26
CA ARG A 133 2.25 7.10 -14.00
C ARG A 133 2.80 5.72 -13.62
N LEU A 134 2.16 4.65 -14.03
CA LEU A 134 2.67 3.30 -13.80
C LEU A 134 4.04 3.11 -14.47
N GLY A 135 4.87 2.22 -13.90
CA GLY A 135 6.16 1.85 -14.45
C GLY A 135 7.36 2.66 -13.96
N GLY A 136 7.33 3.20 -12.76
CA GLY A 136 8.39 4.03 -12.20
C GLY A 136 9.55 3.28 -11.55
N ASN A 137 9.92 3.62 -10.33
CA ASN A 137 11.15 3.20 -9.67
C ASN A 137 11.09 1.83 -8.95
N ASN A 138 10.00 1.11 -9.07
CA ASN A 138 9.80 -0.23 -8.47
C ASN A 138 9.92 -0.27 -6.94
N LEU A 139 9.68 0.85 -6.28
CA LEU A 139 9.71 0.97 -4.83
C LEU A 139 8.29 0.98 -4.28
N LEU A 140 8.01 0.05 -3.37
CA LEU A 140 6.74 -0.04 -2.67
C LEU A 140 6.90 0.44 -1.23
N GLN A 141 5.97 1.24 -0.76
CA GLN A 141 5.85 1.62 0.64
C GLN A 141 4.66 0.89 1.26
N ILE A 142 4.89 0.19 2.35
CA ILE A 142 3.82 -0.48 3.11
C ILE A 142 3.75 0.13 4.50
N ASN A 143 2.53 0.40 4.92
CA ASN A 143 2.24 0.81 6.28
C ASN A 143 0.92 0.17 6.74
N SER A 144 0.86 -0.10 8.00
CA SER A 144 -0.35 -0.65 8.63
C SER A 144 -1.30 0.46 8.98
#